data_78d1085e275cc94d2cd036ee43fd76fa
#
_entry.id   78d1085e275cc94d2cd036ee43fd76fa
#
_cell.length_a   1.000
_cell.length_b   1.000
_cell.length_c   1.000
_cell.angle_alpha   90.00
_cell.angle_beta   90.00
_cell.angle_gamma   90.00
#
_symmetry.space_group_name_H-M   'P 1'
#
loop_
_entity.id
_entity.type
_entity.pdbx_description
1 polymer ?
#
loop_
_entity_poly.entity_id
_entity_poly.type
_entity_poly.pdbx_seq_one_letter_code
_entity_poly.pdbx_strand_id
1 'polypeptide(L)'
;MENNEINTCVSTGAFCCDILKQEIFTTGGVFVGEQSEKIKKNICMGLLAHVDAGKTTLSEALLYLSGKIRKLGRVDHKDAYLDTSPLERERGITIFSKQAVLEFPETRVTILDTPGHVDFSAEMERTLQVLDYAVLLINGADGVQGHTVTLWKLLERYQIPTFIFVNKMDQEGTDHDALLTELKKRLNENCMDFSENENADGDLKPELPADEKEQQNLMENKFSEEFLESLAMCDEKLLEKYLETGEVSRREITGLIADRKVFPCYFGSALRMEGVEKLIHGLDRYTRCPVYPEAFGAKVYKIARDDQGNRLSYMKITGGTLKVKELLITSKGNVAAGEEVWEEKADQIRIYSGARFELVKEVPAGTVCAVTGLSHTFPGQGLGVTENSNMPVLEPVLNYQIILPEGCDVHQMLKKLRELEEEDPQLHIVWDEQLGEIHAMLMGDVQIEILKRLIWERFHVAVDFGTGNIVYKETIAAPVEGV
;
A
#
# COMPACT_ATOMS: atom_id res chain seq x y z
N MET A 1 -5.35 -56.31 26.46
CA MET A 1 -4.33 -55.80 27.39
C MET A 1 -3.38 -54.98 26.52
N GLU A 2 -3.48 -53.81 26.61
CA GLU A 2 -3.14 -52.58 27.17
C GLU A 2 -3.63 -51.38 26.33
N ASN A 3 -4.30 -50.52 27.03
CA ASN A 3 -4.81 -49.25 26.56
C ASN A 3 -3.65 -48.30 26.33
N ASN A 4 -3.72 -47.46 25.28
CA ASN A 4 -3.05 -46.17 25.25
C ASN A 4 -4.06 -45.10 24.89
N GLU A 5 -4.39 -44.34 25.89
CA GLU A 5 -5.17 -43.11 25.84
C GLU A 5 -4.43 -42.03 25.02
N ILE A 6 -5.14 -41.46 24.05
CA ILE A 6 -4.71 -40.30 23.32
C ILE A 6 -5.21 -39.08 24.11
N ASN A 7 -4.30 -38.41 24.82
CA ASN A 7 -4.55 -37.10 25.40
C ASN A 7 -4.51 -36.03 24.30
N THR A 8 -5.66 -35.51 23.97
CA THR A 8 -5.84 -34.28 23.20
C THR A 8 -5.44 -33.08 24.05
N CYS A 9 -4.32 -32.49 23.76
CA CYS A 9 -3.95 -31.17 24.28
C CYS A 9 -4.21 -30.13 23.20
N VAL A 10 -5.28 -29.38 23.38
CA VAL A 10 -5.57 -28.15 22.64
C VAL A 10 -4.68 -27.07 23.25
N SER A 11 -3.65 -26.62 22.53
CA SER A 11 -2.93 -25.39 22.86
C SER A 11 -2.88 -24.50 21.63
N THR A 12 -3.55 -23.41 21.76
CA THR A 12 -3.63 -22.26 20.89
C THR A 12 -2.27 -21.59 20.67
N GLY A 13 -1.95 -21.31 19.41
CA GLY A 13 -1.24 -20.11 18.98
C GLY A 13 0.23 -19.98 19.28
N ALA A 14 1.09 -20.87 18.74
CA ALA A 14 2.53 -20.59 18.63
C ALA A 14 3.18 -21.56 17.60
N PHE A 15 2.86 -21.40 16.32
CA PHE A 15 3.53 -22.15 15.26
C PHE A 15 3.75 -21.24 14.04
N CYS A 16 4.85 -20.49 14.07
CA CYS A 16 5.40 -19.87 12.87
C CYS A 16 6.92 -19.58 12.97
N CYS A 17 7.69 -20.41 13.72
CA CYS A 17 9.14 -20.20 13.86
C CYS A 17 10.00 -21.45 13.90
N ASP A 18 9.53 -22.64 13.47
CA ASP A 18 10.37 -23.84 13.52
C ASP A 18 10.26 -24.72 12.27
N ILE A 19 10.72 -24.21 11.12
CA ILE A 19 11.13 -25.06 10.01
C ILE A 19 12.38 -24.45 9.39
N LEU A 20 13.55 -24.82 9.87
CA LEU A 20 14.83 -24.92 9.16
C LEU A 20 15.93 -25.36 10.16
N LYS A 21 15.81 -26.61 10.65
CA LYS A 21 16.97 -27.34 11.19
C LYS A 21 17.17 -28.55 10.29
N GLN A 22 18.04 -28.43 9.29
CA GLN A 22 18.61 -29.56 8.60
C GLN A 22 20.12 -29.56 8.79
N GLU A 23 20.56 -30.61 9.40
CA GLU A 23 21.86 -31.29 9.56
C GLU A 23 23.09 -30.64 8.89
N ILE A 24 24.02 -30.20 9.73
CA ILE A 24 25.37 -29.82 9.33
C ILE A 24 26.30 -31.01 9.60
N PHE A 25 26.87 -31.58 8.54
CA PHE A 25 28.02 -32.46 8.61
C PHE A 25 29.30 -31.64 8.86
N THR A 26 30.03 -32.03 9.88
CA THR A 26 31.30 -31.43 10.28
C THR A 26 32.43 -31.81 9.34
N THR A 27 33.06 -30.83 8.70
CA THR A 27 34.50 -30.87 8.37
C THR A 27 35.10 -29.49 8.62
N GLY A 28 36.21 -29.47 9.38
CA GLY A 28 36.79 -28.28 9.99
C GLY A 28 37.12 -27.14 9.03
N GLY A 29 36.69 -25.97 9.39
CA GLY A 29 37.00 -24.68 8.74
C GLY A 29 36.44 -23.55 9.57
N VAL A 30 37.27 -22.58 9.82
CA VAL A 30 37.13 -21.33 10.55
C VAL A 30 35.69 -20.81 10.64
N PHE A 31 35.17 -20.66 11.88
CA PHE A 31 33.90 -19.98 12.19
C PHE A 31 34.00 -18.50 11.81
N VAL A 32 33.46 -18.12 10.69
CA VAL A 32 32.91 -16.76 10.46
C VAL A 32 31.47 -16.82 10.98
N GLY A 33 31.20 -16.13 12.07
CA GLY A 33 29.87 -16.11 12.66
C GLY A 33 28.87 -15.56 11.66
N GLU A 34 28.02 -16.41 11.11
CA GLU A 34 26.76 -15.99 10.48
C GLU A 34 25.89 -15.40 11.60
N GLN A 35 25.73 -14.07 11.56
CA GLN A 35 24.67 -13.43 12.29
C GLN A 35 23.36 -14.03 11.78
N SER A 36 22.65 -14.77 12.62
CA SER A 36 21.28 -15.19 12.30
C SER A 36 20.46 -13.93 12.03
N GLU A 37 20.13 -13.66 10.76
CA GLU A 37 19.21 -12.57 10.42
C GLU A 37 17.91 -12.84 11.17
N LYS A 38 17.60 -11.97 12.13
CA LYS A 38 16.30 -11.95 12.81
C LYS A 38 15.24 -11.84 11.72
N ILE A 39 14.30 -12.77 11.66
CA ILE A 39 13.19 -12.71 10.71
C ILE A 39 12.40 -11.43 10.98
N LYS A 40 12.51 -10.47 10.07
CA LYS A 40 11.80 -9.20 10.16
C LYS A 40 10.35 -9.36 9.74
N LYS A 41 9.46 -8.56 10.34
CA LYS A 41 8.07 -8.43 9.90
C LYS A 41 8.05 -7.82 8.49
N ASN A 42 7.37 -8.45 7.53
CA ASN A 42 7.14 -7.89 6.20
C ASN A 42 5.80 -7.17 6.17
N ILE A 43 5.80 -5.86 5.94
CA ILE A 43 4.62 -5.01 5.94
C ILE A 43 4.54 -4.25 4.61
N CYS A 44 3.37 -4.27 3.97
CA CYS A 44 3.05 -3.43 2.82
C CYS A 44 2.28 -2.19 3.30
N MET A 45 2.82 -1.01 3.06
CA MET A 45 2.30 0.25 3.58
C MET A 45 2.06 1.26 2.48
N GLY A 46 0.87 1.87 2.45
CA GLY A 46 0.54 2.95 1.53
C GLY A 46 0.79 4.33 2.13
N LEU A 47 1.33 5.24 1.33
CA LEU A 47 1.36 6.66 1.65
C LEU A 47 0.24 7.36 0.89
N LEU A 48 -0.73 7.91 1.63
CA LEU A 48 -1.89 8.60 1.09
C LEU A 48 -1.90 10.05 1.54
N ALA A 49 -2.21 10.95 0.62
CA ALA A 49 -2.23 12.37 0.91
C ALA A 49 -3.13 13.13 -0.07
N HIS A 50 -3.67 14.24 0.38
CA HIS A 50 -4.14 15.27 -0.56
C HIS A 50 -2.95 15.90 -1.28
N VAL A 51 -3.21 16.49 -2.45
CA VAL A 51 -2.21 17.25 -3.21
C VAL A 51 -1.53 18.27 -2.29
N ASP A 52 -0.23 18.46 -2.48
CA ASP A 52 0.61 19.40 -1.71
C ASP A 52 0.73 19.14 -0.20
N ALA A 53 0.23 18.03 0.33
CA ALA A 53 0.47 17.68 1.73
C ALA A 53 1.93 17.29 2.04
N GLY A 54 2.77 17.10 1.02
CA GLY A 54 4.19 16.78 1.15
C GLY A 54 4.50 15.28 1.14
N LYS A 55 3.68 14.49 0.45
CA LYS A 55 3.83 13.03 0.35
C LYS A 55 5.22 12.62 -0.16
N THR A 56 5.67 13.16 -1.31
CA THR A 56 7.00 12.87 -1.86
C THR A 56 8.13 13.30 -0.91
N THR A 57 7.96 14.42 -0.20
CA THR A 57 8.94 14.88 0.80
C THR A 57 9.04 13.90 1.98
N LEU A 58 7.91 13.36 2.45
CA LEU A 58 7.92 12.35 3.51
C LEU A 58 8.52 11.04 3.00
N SER A 59 8.19 10.59 1.79
CA SER A 59 8.80 9.41 1.16
C SER A 59 10.32 9.50 1.12
N GLU A 60 10.85 10.67 0.70
CA GLU A 60 12.29 10.93 0.67
C GLU A 60 12.92 10.92 2.08
N ALA A 61 12.24 11.52 3.06
CA ALA A 61 12.68 11.52 4.45
C ALA A 61 12.77 10.10 5.03
N LEU A 62 11.75 9.26 4.78
CA LEU A 62 11.73 7.85 5.18
C LEU A 62 12.85 7.04 4.51
N LEU A 63 13.08 7.24 3.21
CA LEU A 63 14.16 6.60 2.46
C LEU A 63 15.55 7.02 2.96
N TYR A 64 15.72 8.28 3.33
CA TYR A 64 16.97 8.80 3.86
C TYR A 64 17.27 8.24 5.25
N LEU A 65 16.31 8.30 6.17
CA LEU A 65 16.46 7.79 7.54
C LEU A 65 16.63 6.27 7.60
N SER A 66 16.02 5.52 6.67
CA SER A 66 16.28 4.07 6.54
C SER A 66 17.63 3.73 5.91
N GLY A 67 18.42 4.74 5.52
CA GLY A 67 19.73 4.54 4.87
C GLY A 67 19.65 4.05 3.41
N LYS A 68 18.47 3.99 2.80
CA LYS A 68 18.28 3.53 1.43
C LYS A 68 18.85 4.52 0.41
N ILE A 69 18.76 5.81 0.70
CA ILE A 69 19.37 6.87 -0.09
C ILE A 69 20.37 7.65 0.77
N ARG A 70 21.46 8.11 0.13
CA ARG A 70 22.54 8.85 0.81
C ARG A 70 22.33 10.36 0.79
N LYS A 71 21.49 10.87 -0.08
CA LYS A 71 21.18 12.29 -0.26
C LYS A 71 19.68 12.43 -0.35
N LEU A 72 19.13 13.38 0.38
CA LEU A 72 17.72 13.71 0.36
C LEU A 72 17.39 14.37 -1.00
N GLY A 73 16.48 13.74 -1.77
CA GLY A 73 15.92 14.32 -2.99
C GLY A 73 14.89 15.40 -2.64
N ARG A 74 14.69 16.35 -3.55
CA ARG A 74 13.69 17.43 -3.40
C ARG A 74 12.83 17.54 -4.64
N VAL A 75 11.53 17.66 -4.43
CA VAL A 75 10.56 17.85 -5.51
C VAL A 75 10.91 19.10 -6.33
N ASP A 76 11.25 20.20 -5.66
CA ASP A 76 11.63 21.46 -6.29
C ASP A 76 12.86 21.36 -7.21
N HIS A 77 13.77 20.44 -6.88
CA HIS A 77 14.98 20.18 -7.67
C HIS A 77 14.79 19.06 -8.69
N LYS A 78 13.60 18.43 -8.74
CA LYS A 78 13.24 17.31 -9.65
C LYS A 78 14.18 16.10 -9.53
N ASP A 79 14.78 15.89 -8.34
CA ASP A 79 15.73 14.82 -8.05
C ASP A 79 15.20 13.80 -7.01
N ALA A 80 13.89 13.79 -6.75
CA ALA A 80 13.25 12.82 -5.86
C ALA A 80 13.42 11.39 -6.39
N TYR A 81 13.74 10.45 -5.48
CA TYR A 81 14.07 9.06 -5.79
C TYR A 81 12.89 8.29 -6.40
N LEU A 82 11.67 8.56 -5.90
CA LEU A 82 10.47 7.89 -6.40
C LEU A 82 9.88 8.54 -7.65
N ASP A 83 10.15 9.80 -7.94
CA ASP A 83 9.68 10.47 -9.15
C ASP A 83 10.52 10.04 -10.36
N THR A 84 10.30 8.83 -10.84
CA THR A 84 11.09 8.23 -11.93
C THR A 84 10.65 8.70 -13.31
N SER A 85 9.38 9.07 -13.50
CA SER A 85 8.82 9.54 -14.76
C SER A 85 9.19 11.01 -15.04
N PRO A 86 9.63 11.37 -16.25
CA PRO A 86 9.82 12.77 -16.65
C PRO A 86 8.55 13.60 -16.47
N LEU A 87 7.39 13.01 -16.72
CA LEU A 87 6.08 13.63 -16.61
C LEU A 87 5.75 14.04 -15.18
N GLU A 88 6.01 13.16 -14.20
CA GLU A 88 5.82 13.44 -12.78
C GLU A 88 6.76 14.54 -12.28
N ARG A 89 8.05 14.47 -12.70
CA ARG A 89 9.04 15.50 -12.36
C ARG A 89 8.71 16.87 -12.92
N GLU A 90 8.12 16.92 -14.11
CA GLU A 90 7.73 18.17 -14.75
C GLU A 90 6.58 18.85 -14.02
N ARG A 91 5.59 18.04 -13.58
CA ARG A 91 4.37 18.51 -12.91
C ARG A 91 4.47 18.59 -11.40
N GLY A 92 5.42 17.87 -10.79
CA GLY A 92 5.56 17.79 -9.34
C GLY A 92 4.46 16.99 -8.66
N ILE A 93 3.76 16.08 -9.40
CA ILE A 93 2.70 15.22 -8.86
C ILE A 93 3.02 13.75 -9.14
N THR A 94 2.67 12.88 -8.20
CA THR A 94 2.70 11.42 -8.40
C THR A 94 1.50 10.99 -9.24
N ILE A 95 1.75 10.28 -10.33
CA ILE A 95 0.72 9.80 -11.26
C ILE A 95 0.55 8.28 -11.11
N PHE A 96 1.65 7.56 -11.04
CA PHE A 96 1.68 6.09 -10.96
C PHE A 96 2.13 5.65 -9.57
N SER A 97 1.46 4.62 -9.05
CA SER A 97 1.91 3.98 -7.81
C SER A 97 3.30 3.38 -7.98
N LYS A 98 4.19 3.69 -7.05
CA LYS A 98 5.57 3.21 -7.02
C LYS A 98 5.89 2.56 -5.70
N GLN A 99 6.88 1.69 -5.72
CA GLN A 99 7.29 1.01 -4.50
C GLN A 99 8.73 1.30 -4.13
N ALA A 100 8.99 1.31 -2.83
CA ALA A 100 10.32 1.29 -2.26
C ALA A 100 10.35 0.36 -1.04
N VAL A 101 11.48 -0.29 -0.83
CA VAL A 101 11.68 -1.18 0.33
C VAL A 101 12.55 -0.47 1.35
N LEU A 102 12.03 -0.33 2.56
CA LEU A 102 12.70 0.23 3.73
C LEU A 102 13.03 -0.88 4.73
N GLU A 103 14.16 -0.77 5.38
CA GLU A 103 14.61 -1.69 6.40
C GLU A 103 14.65 -0.96 7.75
N PHE A 104 13.75 -1.31 8.66
CA PHE A 104 13.76 -0.88 10.04
C PHE A 104 14.31 -2.01 10.93
N PRO A 105 14.61 -1.76 12.22
CA PRO A 105 15.17 -2.77 13.12
C PRO A 105 14.36 -4.06 13.19
N GLU A 106 13.04 -3.99 13.39
CA GLU A 106 12.14 -5.14 13.52
C GLU A 106 11.30 -5.41 12.26
N THR A 107 11.21 -4.43 11.33
CA THR A 107 10.25 -4.47 10.24
C THR A 107 10.92 -4.17 8.90
N ARG A 108 10.58 -4.94 7.89
CA ARG A 108 10.82 -4.64 6.49
C ARG A 108 9.53 -4.08 5.90
N VAL A 109 9.56 -2.82 5.52
CA VAL A 109 8.38 -2.11 5.00
C VAL A 109 8.51 -1.91 3.50
N THR A 110 7.56 -2.44 2.73
CA THR A 110 7.39 -2.04 1.34
C THR A 110 6.42 -0.87 1.29
N ILE A 111 6.94 0.33 1.02
CA ILE A 111 6.11 1.50 0.81
C ILE A 111 5.55 1.48 -0.62
N LEU A 112 4.25 1.70 -0.74
CA LEU A 112 3.57 2.02 -1.99
C LEU A 112 3.21 3.50 -1.96
N ASP A 113 3.93 4.28 -2.77
CA ASP A 113 3.65 5.70 -2.96
C ASP A 113 2.49 5.84 -3.96
N THR A 114 1.35 6.37 -3.50
CA THR A 114 0.12 6.44 -4.30
C THR A 114 -0.09 7.83 -4.88
N PRO A 115 -0.81 7.96 -6.00
CA PRO A 115 -1.21 9.27 -6.51
C PRO A 115 -2.02 10.06 -5.48
N GLY A 116 -1.72 11.37 -5.35
CA GLY A 116 -2.45 12.27 -4.45
C GLY A 116 -3.54 13.11 -5.16
N HIS A 117 -3.57 13.10 -6.50
CA HIS A 117 -4.53 13.86 -7.27
C HIS A 117 -5.83 13.08 -7.50
N VAL A 118 -6.97 13.77 -7.46
CA VAL A 118 -8.30 13.14 -7.59
C VAL A 118 -8.46 12.39 -8.91
N ASP A 119 -7.90 12.90 -10.01
CA ASP A 119 -7.98 12.26 -11.33
C ASP A 119 -7.33 10.87 -11.39
N PHE A 120 -6.46 10.54 -10.42
CA PHE A 120 -5.80 9.23 -10.31
C PHE A 120 -6.31 8.41 -9.11
N SER A 121 -7.46 8.76 -8.57
CA SER A 121 -8.03 8.07 -7.41
C SER A 121 -8.28 6.59 -7.66
N ALA A 122 -8.53 6.20 -8.90
CA ALA A 122 -8.69 4.80 -9.30
C ALA A 122 -7.41 3.97 -9.15
N GLU A 123 -6.27 4.49 -9.56
CA GLU A 123 -4.96 3.87 -9.36
C GLU A 123 -4.64 3.75 -7.85
N MET A 124 -4.95 4.79 -7.10
CA MET A 124 -4.80 4.79 -5.65
C MET A 124 -5.71 3.73 -5.01
N GLU A 125 -6.98 3.63 -5.37
CA GLU A 125 -7.93 2.67 -4.80
C GLU A 125 -7.52 1.22 -5.09
N ARG A 126 -7.02 0.91 -6.29
CA ARG A 126 -6.46 -0.41 -6.61
C ARG A 126 -5.29 -0.77 -5.68
N THR A 127 -4.46 0.21 -5.34
CA THR A 127 -3.33 0.00 -4.43
C THR A 127 -3.79 -0.31 -3.00
N LEU A 128 -4.91 0.27 -2.53
CA LEU A 128 -5.45 -0.01 -1.18
C LEU A 128 -5.70 -1.50 -0.94
N GLN A 129 -6.06 -2.25 -1.96
CA GLN A 129 -6.41 -3.67 -1.84
C GLN A 129 -5.25 -4.59 -1.40
N VAL A 130 -4.02 -4.09 -1.45
CA VAL A 130 -2.82 -4.86 -1.09
C VAL A 130 -2.08 -4.30 0.14
N LEU A 131 -2.60 -3.24 0.75
CA LEU A 131 -1.99 -2.63 1.93
C LEU A 131 -2.29 -3.43 3.20
N ASP A 132 -1.29 -3.49 4.09
CA ASP A 132 -1.46 -3.94 5.47
C ASP A 132 -1.74 -2.76 6.40
N TYR A 133 -1.12 -1.61 6.10
CA TYR A 133 -1.24 -0.35 6.83
C TYR A 133 -1.19 0.82 5.86
N ALA A 134 -1.66 1.97 6.34
CA ALA A 134 -1.54 3.23 5.64
C ALA A 134 -0.97 4.33 6.54
N VAL A 135 -0.25 5.27 5.92
CA VAL A 135 0.07 6.57 6.53
C VAL A 135 -0.72 7.62 5.78
N LEU A 136 -1.65 8.25 6.46
CA LEU A 136 -2.44 9.36 5.94
C LEU A 136 -1.74 10.67 6.29
N LEU A 137 -1.25 11.39 5.27
CA LEU A 137 -0.64 12.69 5.42
C LEU A 137 -1.67 13.80 5.40
N ILE A 138 -1.54 14.74 6.33
CA ILE A 138 -2.35 15.94 6.42
C ILE A 138 -1.43 17.16 6.46
N ASN A 139 -1.75 18.20 5.69
CA ASN A 139 -1.05 19.46 5.76
C ASN A 139 -1.50 20.23 7.02
N GLY A 140 -0.59 20.53 7.94
CA GLY A 140 -0.92 21.23 9.19
C GLY A 140 -1.48 22.64 9.01
N ALA A 141 -1.09 23.33 7.92
CA ALA A 141 -1.61 24.65 7.62
C ALA A 141 -3.06 24.64 7.09
N ASP A 142 -3.44 23.57 6.37
CA ASP A 142 -4.77 23.47 5.72
C ASP A 142 -5.77 22.61 6.53
N GLY A 143 -5.26 21.82 7.48
CA GLY A 143 -6.06 20.86 8.26
C GLY A 143 -6.68 19.74 7.42
N VAL A 144 -7.80 19.19 7.86
CA VAL A 144 -8.51 18.10 7.19
C VAL A 144 -9.33 18.62 6.02
N GLN A 145 -8.91 18.32 4.80
CA GLN A 145 -9.58 18.75 3.57
C GLN A 145 -10.64 17.75 3.08
N GLY A 146 -11.46 18.13 2.10
CA GLY A 146 -12.52 17.28 1.54
C GLY A 146 -11.97 15.96 0.98
N HIS A 147 -10.86 16.01 0.23
CA HIS A 147 -10.22 14.79 -0.30
C HIS A 147 -9.64 13.89 0.80
N THR A 148 -9.11 14.48 1.88
CA THR A 148 -8.66 13.73 3.07
C THR A 148 -9.79 12.91 3.68
N VAL A 149 -11.01 13.49 3.75
CA VAL A 149 -12.20 12.76 4.22
C VAL A 149 -12.59 11.63 3.27
N THR A 150 -12.42 11.81 1.95
CA THR A 150 -12.67 10.75 0.97
C THR A 150 -11.66 9.60 1.16
N LEU A 151 -10.38 9.92 1.29
CA LEU A 151 -9.32 8.93 1.58
C LEU A 151 -9.61 8.16 2.88
N TRP A 152 -10.03 8.88 3.93
CA TRP A 152 -10.39 8.27 5.20
C TRP A 152 -11.52 7.26 5.08
N LYS A 153 -12.59 7.60 4.35
CA LYS A 153 -13.72 6.68 4.09
C LYS A 153 -13.30 5.45 3.29
N LEU A 154 -12.37 5.60 2.33
CA LEU A 154 -11.83 4.46 1.61
C LEU A 154 -10.99 3.56 2.53
N LEU A 155 -10.12 4.13 3.37
CA LEU A 155 -9.36 3.38 4.37
C LEU A 155 -10.27 2.63 5.34
N GLU A 156 -11.40 3.24 5.73
CA GLU A 156 -12.43 2.60 6.54
C GLU A 156 -13.13 1.47 5.78
N ARG A 157 -13.52 1.69 4.53
CA ARG A 157 -14.17 0.68 3.69
C ARG A 157 -13.30 -0.57 3.49
N TYR A 158 -12.00 -0.37 3.24
CA TYR A 158 -11.03 -1.45 3.06
C TYR A 158 -10.46 -1.97 4.38
N GLN A 159 -10.92 -1.45 5.53
CA GLN A 159 -10.50 -1.83 6.87
C GLN A 159 -8.97 -1.77 7.07
N ILE A 160 -8.33 -0.75 6.50
CA ILE A 160 -6.87 -0.59 6.55
C ILE A 160 -6.49 0.16 7.83
N PRO A 161 -5.69 -0.43 8.74
CA PRO A 161 -5.12 0.25 9.90
C PRO A 161 -4.30 1.46 9.46
N THR A 162 -4.51 2.61 10.12
CA THR A 162 -4.02 3.88 9.61
C THR A 162 -3.27 4.65 10.69
N PHE A 163 -2.05 5.07 10.35
CA PHE A 163 -1.26 6.08 11.06
C PHE A 163 -1.52 7.44 10.38
N ILE A 164 -1.51 8.51 11.17
CA ILE A 164 -1.70 9.86 10.67
C ILE A 164 -0.41 10.65 10.89
N PHE A 165 0.09 11.33 9.86
CA PHE A 165 1.21 12.26 9.97
C PHE A 165 0.75 13.66 9.57
N VAL A 166 0.71 14.57 10.54
CA VAL A 166 0.41 15.99 10.31
C VAL A 166 1.72 16.69 9.97
N ASN A 167 1.89 17.00 8.70
CA ASN A 167 3.10 17.54 8.10
C ASN A 167 3.07 19.06 8.03
N LYS A 168 4.23 19.69 7.82
CA LYS A 168 4.40 21.14 7.69
C LYS A 168 4.07 21.92 8.95
N MET A 169 4.29 21.33 10.13
CA MET A 169 4.11 22.00 11.42
C MET A 169 5.06 23.19 11.64
N ASP A 170 6.05 23.36 10.76
CA ASP A 170 6.97 24.50 10.72
C ASP A 170 6.38 25.75 10.05
N GLN A 171 5.18 25.69 9.50
CA GLN A 171 4.51 26.84 8.88
C GLN A 171 3.81 27.69 9.95
N GLU A 172 3.80 29.02 9.70
CA GLU A 172 3.12 29.97 10.59
C GLU A 172 1.60 29.70 10.63
N GLY A 173 1.03 29.73 11.83
CA GLY A 173 -0.41 29.53 12.04
C GLY A 173 -0.84 28.08 12.29
N THR A 174 0.09 27.13 12.31
CA THR A 174 -0.21 25.75 12.73
C THR A 174 -0.36 25.68 14.24
N ASP A 175 -1.43 25.07 14.71
CA ASP A 175 -1.73 24.84 16.13
C ASP A 175 -1.96 23.35 16.35
N HIS A 176 -1.11 22.73 17.15
CA HIS A 176 -1.12 21.30 17.42
C HIS A 176 -2.44 20.83 18.03
N ASP A 177 -2.92 21.51 19.08
CA ASP A 177 -4.12 21.09 19.82
C ASP A 177 -5.39 21.31 19.02
N ALA A 178 -5.45 22.41 18.26
CA ALA A 178 -6.55 22.68 17.34
C ALA A 178 -6.62 21.61 16.24
N LEU A 179 -5.48 21.21 15.66
CA LEU A 179 -5.39 20.15 14.65
C LEU A 179 -5.79 18.79 15.22
N LEU A 180 -5.32 18.41 16.39
CA LEU A 180 -5.72 17.16 17.02
C LEU A 180 -7.23 17.13 17.31
N THR A 181 -7.80 18.24 17.74
CA THR A 181 -9.26 18.40 17.95
C THR A 181 -10.00 18.25 16.62
N GLU A 182 -9.49 18.83 15.52
CA GLU A 182 -10.07 18.69 14.20
C GLU A 182 -10.02 17.25 13.70
N LEU A 183 -8.90 16.55 13.88
CA LEU A 183 -8.75 15.12 13.53
C LEU A 183 -9.80 14.28 14.27
N LYS A 184 -9.94 14.47 15.58
CA LYS A 184 -10.96 13.78 16.40
C LYS A 184 -12.38 14.02 15.88
N LYS A 185 -12.69 15.26 15.53
CA LYS A 185 -14.03 15.64 15.08
C LYS A 185 -14.36 15.17 13.64
N ARG A 186 -13.41 15.24 12.72
CA ARG A 186 -13.66 15.03 11.28
C ARG A 186 -13.32 13.64 10.79
N LEU A 187 -12.40 12.94 11.44
CA LEU A 187 -11.98 11.59 11.08
C LEU A 187 -12.50 10.57 12.09
N ASN A 188 -11.96 10.55 13.31
CA ASN A 188 -12.38 9.62 14.35
C ASN A 188 -11.97 10.14 15.73
N GLU A 189 -12.84 9.99 16.73
CA GLU A 189 -12.60 10.41 18.12
C GLU A 189 -11.38 9.76 18.76
N ASN A 190 -10.99 8.56 18.30
CA ASN A 190 -9.84 7.80 18.77
C ASN A 190 -8.53 8.15 18.04
N CYS A 191 -8.45 9.31 17.38
CA CYS A 191 -7.18 9.90 16.95
C CYS A 191 -6.40 10.35 18.19
N MET A 192 -5.21 9.79 18.42
CA MET A 192 -4.41 10.03 19.62
C MET A 192 -3.00 10.47 19.26
N ASP A 193 -2.45 11.44 20.01
CA ASP A 193 -1.09 11.90 19.80
C ASP A 193 -0.07 10.94 20.42
N PHE A 194 0.69 10.27 19.54
CA PHE A 194 1.82 9.42 19.93
C PHE A 194 3.14 10.17 19.91
N SER A 195 3.21 11.38 19.35
CA SER A 195 4.46 12.12 19.20
C SER A 195 5.01 12.69 20.51
N GLU A 196 4.14 13.06 21.46
CA GLU A 196 4.55 13.59 22.77
C GLU A 196 4.82 12.49 23.80
N ASN A 197 4.21 11.34 23.60
CA ASN A 197 4.24 10.23 24.57
C ASN A 197 5.35 9.21 24.32
N GLU A 198 6.12 9.33 23.22
CA GLU A 198 7.33 8.55 23.00
C GLU A 198 8.58 9.40 23.28
N ASN A 199 9.22 9.18 24.43
CA ASN A 199 10.54 9.77 24.69
C ASN A 199 11.55 9.21 23.68
N ALA A 200 12.01 10.08 22.79
CA ALA A 200 12.97 9.79 21.71
C ALA A 200 14.43 9.69 22.20
N ASP A 201 14.67 9.33 23.46
CA ASP A 201 16.00 9.07 24.00
C ASP A 201 16.41 7.60 23.76
N GLY A 202 16.74 7.30 22.56
CA GLY A 202 17.35 6.02 22.18
C GLY A 202 17.93 6.12 20.79
N ASP A 203 19.24 6.42 20.73
CA ASP A 203 20.05 6.20 19.55
C ASP A 203 19.64 4.92 18.79
N LEU A 204 19.52 4.98 17.48
CA LEU A 204 19.34 3.84 16.55
C LEU A 204 20.53 2.85 16.59
N LYS A 205 21.09 2.60 17.76
CA LYS A 205 22.12 1.56 17.96
C LYS A 205 21.41 0.25 18.26
N PRO A 206 21.78 -0.85 17.56
CA PRO A 206 21.27 -2.18 17.90
C PRO A 206 21.77 -2.55 19.30
N GLU A 207 20.94 -2.40 20.29
CA GLU A 207 21.23 -2.93 21.63
C GLU A 207 21.12 -4.46 21.60
N LEU A 208 22.11 -5.09 22.22
CA LEU A 208 22.19 -6.51 22.49
C LEU A 208 20.92 -7.03 23.16
N PRO A 209 20.54 -8.31 22.97
CA PRO A 209 19.29 -8.85 23.47
C PRO A 209 19.25 -8.84 25.00
N ALA A 210 18.56 -7.88 25.57
CA ALA A 210 18.08 -7.97 26.94
C ALA A 210 16.93 -8.99 26.99
N ASP A 211 16.88 -9.79 28.04
CA ASP A 211 15.83 -10.78 28.27
C ASP A 211 14.43 -10.16 28.13
N GLU A 212 13.47 -10.93 27.59
CA GLU A 212 12.09 -10.48 27.32
C GLU A 212 11.40 -9.80 28.53
N LYS A 213 11.81 -10.12 29.75
CA LYS A 213 11.31 -9.48 30.98
C LYS A 213 11.85 -8.06 31.22
N GLU A 214 13.08 -7.75 30.78
CA GLU A 214 13.61 -6.38 30.86
C GLU A 214 12.99 -5.46 29.81
N GLN A 215 12.67 -6.02 28.62
CA GLN A 215 11.96 -5.26 27.59
C GLN A 215 10.52 -4.92 27.99
N GLN A 216 9.83 -5.77 28.75
CA GLN A 216 8.52 -5.46 29.32
C GLN A 216 8.62 -4.31 30.34
N ASN A 217 9.58 -4.36 31.26
CA ASN A 217 9.76 -3.35 32.31
C ASN A 217 10.21 -1.97 31.77
N LEU A 218 10.94 -1.91 30.64
CA LEU A 218 11.34 -0.65 30.01
C LEU A 218 10.19 0.09 29.33
N MET A 219 9.06 -0.59 29.08
CA MET A 219 7.87 0.02 28.49
C MET A 219 6.91 0.67 29.47
N GLU A 220 6.90 0.20 30.71
CA GLU A 220 5.97 0.65 31.76
C GLU A 220 6.13 2.13 32.15
N ASN A 221 7.23 2.78 31.72
CA ASN A 221 7.54 4.16 32.09
C ASN A 221 7.46 5.20 30.95
N LYS A 222 6.89 4.87 29.78
CA LYS A 222 6.97 5.76 28.62
C LYS A 222 5.71 6.56 28.29
N PHE A 223 4.55 6.09 28.74
CA PHE A 223 3.29 6.79 28.50
C PHE A 223 2.78 7.43 29.79
N SER A 224 2.12 8.60 29.66
CA SER A 224 1.44 9.21 30.82
C SER A 224 0.22 8.37 31.22
N GLU A 225 -0.16 8.42 32.51
CA GLU A 225 -1.37 7.72 33.00
C GLU A 225 -2.62 8.16 32.22
N GLU A 226 -2.75 9.46 31.92
CA GLU A 226 -3.86 10.02 31.14
C GLU A 226 -3.93 9.43 29.73
N PHE A 227 -2.77 9.18 29.11
CA PHE A 227 -2.70 8.56 27.77
C PHE A 227 -3.10 7.08 27.81
N LEU A 228 -2.61 6.33 28.84
CA LEU A 228 -2.97 4.92 29.02
C LEU A 228 -4.47 4.75 29.33
N GLU A 229 -5.04 5.63 30.15
CA GLU A 229 -6.47 5.67 30.42
C GLU A 229 -7.27 5.92 29.12
N SER A 230 -6.85 6.90 28.33
CA SER A 230 -7.47 7.21 27.03
C SER A 230 -7.40 6.03 26.06
N LEU A 231 -6.27 5.29 26.03
CA LEU A 231 -6.14 4.07 25.25
C LEU A 231 -7.08 2.95 25.75
N ALA A 232 -7.16 2.78 27.06
CA ALA A 232 -8.03 1.76 27.66
C ALA A 232 -9.50 2.02 27.35
N MET A 233 -9.93 3.28 27.30
CA MET A 233 -11.31 3.67 26.97
C MET A 233 -11.72 3.27 25.52
N CYS A 234 -10.76 3.00 24.62
CA CYS A 234 -11.07 2.62 23.24
C CYS A 234 -11.54 1.15 23.11
N ASP A 235 -11.43 0.33 24.17
CA ASP A 235 -11.85 -1.08 24.15
C ASP A 235 -12.32 -1.54 25.54
N GLU A 236 -13.53 -2.09 25.61
CA GLU A 236 -14.14 -2.51 26.89
C GLU A 236 -13.28 -3.53 27.65
N LYS A 237 -12.71 -4.51 26.97
CA LYS A 237 -11.89 -5.55 27.60
C LYS A 237 -10.56 -5.00 28.11
N LEU A 238 -9.99 -4.05 27.35
CA LEU A 238 -8.77 -3.37 27.78
C LEU A 238 -9.04 -2.47 28.96
N LEU A 239 -10.19 -1.80 29.01
CA LEU A 239 -10.59 -0.96 30.13
C LEU A 239 -10.75 -1.78 31.41
N GLU A 240 -11.43 -2.93 31.37
CA GLU A 240 -11.56 -3.84 32.52
C GLU A 240 -10.17 -4.25 33.04
N LYS A 241 -9.28 -4.69 32.14
CA LYS A 241 -7.92 -5.05 32.52
C LYS A 241 -7.14 -3.87 33.13
N TYR A 242 -7.22 -2.69 32.49
CA TYR A 242 -6.51 -1.50 32.95
C TYR A 242 -6.96 -1.07 34.37
N LEU A 243 -8.26 -1.17 34.66
CA LEU A 243 -8.80 -0.89 36.01
C LEU A 243 -8.28 -1.88 37.05
N GLU A 244 -7.94 -3.10 36.67
CA GLU A 244 -7.39 -4.13 37.57
C GLU A 244 -5.88 -4.01 37.74
N THR A 245 -5.14 -3.71 36.66
CA THR A 245 -3.68 -3.83 36.61
C THR A 245 -2.94 -2.49 36.52
N GLY A 246 -3.61 -1.44 36.01
CA GLY A 246 -2.97 -0.14 35.71
C GLY A 246 -2.04 -0.17 34.49
N GLU A 247 -2.04 -1.26 33.71
CA GLU A 247 -1.05 -1.49 32.66
C GLU A 247 -1.68 -1.75 31.30
N VAL A 248 -1.06 -1.19 30.24
CA VAL A 248 -1.35 -1.48 28.82
C VAL A 248 -0.09 -1.96 28.14
N SER A 249 -0.10 -3.17 27.62
CA SER A 249 1.06 -3.75 26.93
C SER A 249 1.17 -3.26 25.47
N ARG A 250 2.39 -3.27 24.92
CA ARG A 250 2.66 -3.01 23.49
C ARG A 250 1.77 -3.85 22.57
N ARG A 251 1.55 -5.13 22.93
CA ARG A 251 0.74 -6.05 22.13
C ARG A 251 -0.72 -5.59 22.04
N GLU A 252 -1.25 -5.06 23.11
CA GLU A 252 -2.62 -4.51 23.16
C GLU A 252 -2.72 -3.24 22.32
N ILE A 253 -1.77 -2.31 22.45
CA ILE A 253 -1.71 -1.10 21.60
C ILE A 253 -1.66 -1.50 20.12
N THR A 254 -0.78 -2.44 19.75
CA THR A 254 -0.68 -2.96 18.38
C THR A 254 -2.01 -3.60 17.92
N GLY A 255 -2.71 -4.28 18.82
CA GLY A 255 -4.04 -4.85 18.56
C GLY A 255 -5.07 -3.76 18.27
N LEU A 256 -5.17 -2.74 19.11
CA LEU A 256 -6.10 -1.62 18.93
C LEU A 256 -5.88 -0.89 17.58
N ILE A 257 -4.62 -0.67 17.21
CA ILE A 257 -4.27 -0.04 15.93
C ILE A 257 -4.66 -0.94 14.76
N ALA A 258 -4.31 -2.23 14.83
CA ALA A 258 -4.60 -3.19 13.77
C ALA A 258 -6.10 -3.44 13.59
N ASP A 259 -6.88 -3.33 14.64
CA ASP A 259 -8.34 -3.47 14.63
C ASP A 259 -9.06 -2.13 14.38
N ARG A 260 -8.32 -1.06 14.03
CA ARG A 260 -8.84 0.29 13.74
C ARG A 260 -9.62 0.93 14.90
N LYS A 261 -9.29 0.59 16.13
CA LYS A 261 -9.86 1.20 17.35
C LYS A 261 -9.08 2.43 17.81
N VAL A 262 -7.81 2.53 17.44
CA VAL A 262 -6.93 3.67 17.73
C VAL A 262 -6.17 4.07 16.47
N PHE A 263 -6.01 5.37 16.27
CA PHE A 263 -5.31 5.97 15.14
C PHE A 263 -4.16 6.85 15.64
N PRO A 264 -2.91 6.33 15.59
CA PRO A 264 -1.75 7.09 16.03
C PRO A 264 -1.52 8.33 15.18
N CYS A 265 -1.43 9.49 15.80
CA CYS A 265 -1.13 10.75 15.17
C CYS A 265 0.30 11.17 15.55
N TYR A 266 1.04 11.62 14.54
CA TYR A 266 2.39 12.17 14.65
C TYR A 266 2.40 13.54 14.00
N PHE A 267 3.12 14.49 14.62
CA PHE A 267 3.22 15.87 14.16
C PHE A 267 4.65 16.20 13.82
N GLY A 268 4.87 16.93 12.70
CA GLY A 268 6.23 17.27 12.33
C GLY A 268 6.36 18.02 11.01
N SER A 269 7.60 18.10 10.52
CA SER A 269 7.94 18.66 9.21
C SER A 269 8.87 17.70 8.47
N ALA A 270 8.34 17.03 7.45
CA ALA A 270 9.12 16.13 6.62
C ALA A 270 10.30 16.85 5.94
N LEU A 271 10.13 18.13 5.59
CA LEU A 271 11.19 18.96 4.99
C LEU A 271 12.35 19.20 5.94
N ARG A 272 12.06 19.36 7.24
CA ARG A 272 13.07 19.56 8.29
C ARG A 272 13.48 18.28 8.98
N MET A 273 12.89 17.15 8.62
CA MET A 273 13.07 15.84 9.25
C MET A 273 12.52 15.75 10.68
N GLU A 274 11.79 16.76 11.14
CA GLU A 274 11.22 16.82 12.49
C GLU A 274 10.00 15.87 12.59
N GLY A 275 9.94 15.06 13.65
CA GLY A 275 8.85 14.10 13.90
C GLY A 275 8.85 12.84 13.04
N VAL A 276 9.67 12.78 11.95
CA VAL A 276 9.72 11.61 11.05
C VAL A 276 10.33 10.39 11.72
N GLU A 277 11.34 10.58 12.57
CA GLU A 277 11.92 9.47 13.35
C GLU A 277 10.91 8.85 14.31
N LYS A 278 10.09 9.68 14.97
CA LYS A 278 9.01 9.20 15.85
C LYS A 278 7.98 8.38 15.07
N LEU A 279 7.59 8.83 13.87
CA LEU A 279 6.74 8.05 12.98
C LEU A 279 7.37 6.70 12.64
N ILE A 280 8.66 6.66 12.26
CA ILE A 280 9.39 5.42 11.97
C ILE A 280 9.37 4.47 13.17
N HIS A 281 9.66 4.98 14.35
CA HIS A 281 9.61 4.20 15.59
C HIS A 281 8.21 3.62 15.84
N GLY A 282 7.16 4.42 15.67
CA GLY A 282 5.78 3.97 15.81
C GLY A 282 5.42 2.89 14.78
N LEU A 283 5.83 3.06 13.52
CA LEU A 283 5.62 2.07 12.48
C LEU A 283 6.37 0.75 12.76
N ASP A 284 7.61 0.82 13.24
CA ASP A 284 8.39 -0.37 13.58
C ASP A 284 7.82 -1.11 14.79
N ARG A 285 7.35 -0.37 15.80
CA ARG A 285 6.88 -0.93 17.07
C ARG A 285 5.45 -1.44 17.03
N TYR A 286 4.51 -0.67 16.45
CA TYR A 286 3.07 -0.89 16.60
C TYR A 286 2.42 -1.53 15.36
N THR A 287 3.20 -2.02 14.40
CA THR A 287 2.69 -2.83 13.32
C THR A 287 2.84 -4.32 13.64
N ARG A 288 1.89 -5.13 13.18
CA ARG A 288 1.97 -6.60 13.21
C ARG A 288 1.89 -7.17 11.79
N CYS A 289 2.61 -8.25 11.56
CA CYS A 289 2.51 -8.97 10.29
C CYS A 289 1.13 -9.66 10.21
N PRO A 290 0.41 -9.57 9.09
CA PRO A 290 -0.76 -10.38 8.87
C PRO A 290 -0.43 -11.88 8.93
N VAL A 291 -1.40 -12.68 9.34
CA VAL A 291 -1.28 -14.14 9.29
C VAL A 291 -1.67 -14.60 7.90
N TYR A 292 -0.74 -15.23 7.20
CA TYR A 292 -0.96 -15.73 5.85
C TYR A 292 -1.17 -17.24 5.85
N PRO A 293 -2.04 -17.79 4.97
CA PRO A 293 -2.20 -19.23 4.81
C PRO A 293 -0.94 -19.86 4.20
N GLU A 294 -0.74 -21.16 4.46
CA GLU A 294 0.37 -21.93 3.86
C GLU A 294 0.19 -22.16 2.35
N ALA A 295 -1.05 -22.26 1.90
CA ALA A 295 -1.37 -22.41 0.48
C ALA A 295 -1.07 -21.11 -0.29
N PHE A 296 -0.56 -21.26 -1.53
CA PHE A 296 -0.25 -20.12 -2.39
C PHE A 296 -1.48 -19.24 -2.62
N GLY A 297 -1.28 -17.95 -2.45
CA GLY A 297 -2.23 -16.91 -2.76
C GLY A 297 -1.49 -15.63 -3.20
N ALA A 298 -2.06 -14.90 -4.14
CA ALA A 298 -1.57 -13.59 -4.54
C ALA A 298 -2.72 -12.66 -4.97
N LYS A 299 -2.52 -11.36 -4.80
CA LYS A 299 -3.44 -10.30 -5.24
C LYS A 299 -2.74 -9.41 -6.24
N VAL A 300 -3.22 -9.38 -7.48
CA VAL A 300 -2.73 -8.48 -8.53
C VAL A 300 -3.39 -7.11 -8.33
N TYR A 301 -2.59 -6.04 -8.26
CA TYR A 301 -3.13 -4.69 -8.06
C TYR A 301 -2.80 -3.73 -9.21
N LYS A 302 -1.79 -4.07 -10.03
CA LYS A 302 -1.35 -3.21 -11.12
C LYS A 302 -0.76 -4.03 -12.26
N ILE A 303 -1.05 -3.62 -13.49
CA ILE A 303 -0.36 -4.05 -14.70
C ILE A 303 0.45 -2.86 -15.22
N ALA A 304 1.66 -3.10 -15.67
CA ALA A 304 2.50 -2.11 -16.31
C ALA A 304 3.38 -2.76 -17.39
N ARG A 305 4.11 -1.95 -18.14
CA ARG A 305 5.11 -2.42 -19.11
C ARG A 305 6.47 -1.81 -18.77
N ASP A 306 7.53 -2.59 -18.88
CA ASP A 306 8.89 -2.09 -18.73
C ASP A 306 9.35 -1.34 -20.00
N ASP A 307 10.55 -0.73 -19.95
CA ASP A 307 11.13 0.03 -21.06
C ASP A 307 11.34 -0.81 -22.35
N GLN A 308 11.29 -2.14 -22.23
CA GLN A 308 11.39 -3.08 -23.35
C GLN A 308 10.01 -3.52 -23.86
N GLY A 309 8.93 -3.02 -23.25
CA GLY A 309 7.55 -3.38 -23.57
C GLY A 309 7.07 -4.70 -22.94
N ASN A 310 7.89 -5.35 -22.09
CA ASN A 310 7.45 -6.56 -21.41
C ASN A 310 6.36 -6.25 -20.38
N ARG A 311 5.31 -7.05 -20.38
CA ARG A 311 4.19 -6.95 -19.46
C ARG A 311 4.62 -7.38 -18.06
N LEU A 312 4.28 -6.57 -17.06
CA LEU A 312 4.57 -6.76 -15.65
C LEU A 312 3.26 -6.84 -14.88
N SER A 313 3.04 -7.94 -14.16
CA SER A 313 1.94 -8.10 -13.23
C SER A 313 2.43 -7.82 -11.82
N TYR A 314 2.10 -6.67 -11.28
CA TYR A 314 2.42 -6.32 -9.89
C TYR A 314 1.43 -6.97 -8.95
N MET A 315 1.94 -7.70 -7.97
CA MET A 315 1.11 -8.42 -7.02
C MET A 315 1.73 -8.47 -5.62
N LYS A 316 0.88 -8.64 -4.63
CA LYS A 316 1.27 -9.01 -3.28
C LYS A 316 1.01 -10.49 -3.08
N ILE A 317 1.98 -11.20 -2.54
CA ILE A 317 1.82 -12.60 -2.15
C ILE A 317 1.05 -12.64 -0.83
N THR A 318 -0.11 -13.27 -0.82
CA THR A 318 -1.06 -13.32 0.29
C THR A 318 -1.16 -14.71 0.93
N GLY A 319 -0.33 -15.65 0.47
CA GLY A 319 -0.22 -17.00 1.03
C GLY A 319 0.95 -17.76 0.43
N GLY A 320 1.54 -18.66 1.17
CA GLY A 320 2.64 -19.51 0.73
C GLY A 320 3.86 -18.77 0.22
N THR A 321 4.46 -19.28 -0.83
CA THR A 321 5.66 -18.74 -1.48
C THR A 321 5.53 -18.87 -3.00
N LEU A 322 5.83 -17.83 -3.74
CA LEU A 322 5.90 -17.87 -5.22
C LEU A 322 7.32 -18.14 -5.66
N LYS A 323 7.51 -19.09 -6.58
CA LYS A 323 8.81 -19.44 -7.17
C LYS A 323 8.86 -19.13 -8.67
N VAL A 324 10.06 -18.83 -9.16
CA VAL A 324 10.33 -18.68 -10.60
C VAL A 324 10.02 -19.99 -11.33
N LYS A 325 9.36 -19.90 -12.48
CA LYS A 325 8.87 -21.04 -13.31
C LYS A 325 7.72 -21.83 -12.66
N GLU A 326 7.17 -21.35 -11.54
CA GLU A 326 5.96 -21.92 -10.98
C GLU A 326 4.76 -21.68 -11.90
N LEU A 327 3.90 -22.68 -12.00
CA LEU A 327 2.67 -22.62 -12.78
C LEU A 327 1.60 -21.94 -11.94
N LEU A 328 1.12 -20.80 -12.42
CA LEU A 328 0.01 -20.08 -11.82
C LEU A 328 -1.28 -20.42 -12.54
N ILE A 329 -2.32 -20.67 -11.77
CA ILE A 329 -3.62 -21.10 -12.27
C ILE A 329 -4.68 -20.16 -11.69
N THR A 330 -5.62 -19.74 -12.53
CA THR A 330 -6.80 -19.02 -12.05
C THR A 330 -7.61 -19.92 -11.12
N SER A 331 -7.98 -19.45 -9.94
CA SER A 331 -8.88 -20.19 -9.05
C SER A 331 -10.23 -20.43 -9.72
N LYS A 332 -10.74 -21.66 -9.66
CA LYS A 332 -12.08 -22.00 -10.20
C LYS A 332 -13.21 -21.17 -9.60
N GLY A 333 -13.02 -20.64 -8.38
CA GLY A 333 -13.99 -19.75 -7.71
C GLY A 333 -13.93 -18.30 -8.21
N ASN A 334 -12.85 -17.91 -8.91
CA ASN A 334 -12.62 -16.56 -9.40
C ASN A 334 -12.91 -16.41 -10.91
N VAL A 335 -13.36 -17.47 -11.57
CA VAL A 335 -13.71 -17.44 -12.98
C VAL A 335 -15.18 -17.06 -13.10
N ALA A 336 -15.47 -15.93 -13.74
CA ALA A 336 -16.83 -15.56 -14.07
C ALA A 336 -17.46 -16.61 -15.00
N ALA A 337 -18.79 -16.74 -14.97
CA ALA A 337 -19.48 -17.73 -15.80
C ALA A 337 -19.20 -17.47 -17.30
N GLY A 338 -18.38 -18.33 -17.91
CA GLY A 338 -17.98 -18.25 -19.32
C GLY A 338 -16.52 -17.83 -19.57
N GLU A 339 -15.75 -17.52 -18.53
CA GLU A 339 -14.31 -17.30 -18.67
C GLU A 339 -13.54 -18.63 -18.61
N GLU A 340 -12.45 -18.72 -19.38
CA GLU A 340 -11.59 -19.90 -19.40
C GLU A 340 -10.59 -19.87 -18.24
N VAL A 341 -10.37 -21.01 -17.63
CA VAL A 341 -9.27 -21.21 -16.66
C VAL A 341 -7.97 -21.18 -17.45
N TRP A 342 -7.07 -20.24 -17.11
CA TRP A 342 -5.75 -20.16 -17.74
C TRP A 342 -4.66 -20.67 -16.80
N GLU A 343 -3.58 -21.16 -17.43
CA GLU A 343 -2.37 -21.63 -16.75
C GLU A 343 -1.16 -20.96 -17.41
N GLU A 344 -0.39 -20.21 -16.64
CA GLU A 344 0.79 -19.51 -17.12
C GLU A 344 1.95 -19.64 -16.13
N LYS A 345 3.18 -19.51 -16.62
CA LYS A 345 4.37 -19.62 -15.78
C LYS A 345 4.92 -18.25 -15.39
N ALA A 346 5.26 -18.11 -14.11
CA ALA A 346 6.02 -16.96 -13.62
C ALA A 346 7.45 -17.01 -14.16
N ASP A 347 7.78 -16.22 -15.19
CA ASP A 347 9.10 -16.27 -15.83
C ASP A 347 10.19 -15.63 -14.99
N GLN A 348 9.97 -14.42 -14.50
CA GLN A 348 10.87 -13.70 -13.61
C GLN A 348 10.06 -13.07 -12.48
N ILE A 349 10.68 -13.00 -11.31
CA ILE A 349 10.15 -12.27 -10.16
C ILE A 349 11.09 -11.12 -9.87
N ARG A 350 10.55 -9.89 -9.85
CA ARG A 350 11.28 -8.63 -9.64
C ARG A 350 10.76 -7.92 -8.40
N ILE A 351 11.66 -7.56 -7.50
CA ILE A 351 11.36 -6.67 -6.36
C ILE A 351 11.86 -5.28 -6.73
N TYR A 352 10.93 -4.34 -6.92
CA TYR A 352 11.26 -2.96 -7.27
C TYR A 352 11.56 -2.11 -6.04
N SER A 353 12.48 -1.14 -6.21
CA SER A 353 12.70 -0.05 -5.26
C SER A 353 13.07 1.20 -6.07
N GLY A 354 12.10 2.10 -6.27
CA GLY A 354 12.17 3.17 -7.25
C GLY A 354 12.30 2.63 -8.68
N ALA A 355 13.25 3.15 -9.46
CA ALA A 355 13.52 2.72 -10.83
C ALA A 355 14.30 1.39 -10.93
N ARG A 356 14.87 0.92 -9.83
CA ARG A 356 15.71 -0.29 -9.82
C ARG A 356 14.92 -1.49 -9.34
N PHE A 357 15.29 -2.66 -9.84
CA PHE A 357 14.73 -3.92 -9.35
C PHE A 357 15.81 -4.96 -9.11
N GLU A 358 15.50 -5.90 -8.23
CA GLU A 358 16.27 -7.09 -7.95
C GLU A 358 15.53 -8.32 -8.49
N LEU A 359 16.27 -9.23 -9.15
CA LEU A 359 15.74 -10.53 -9.58
C LEU A 359 15.86 -11.52 -8.44
N VAL A 360 14.76 -12.12 -8.04
CA VAL A 360 14.72 -13.10 -6.98
C VAL A 360 14.20 -14.45 -7.49
N LYS A 361 14.59 -15.55 -6.85
CA LYS A 361 14.15 -16.89 -7.23
C LYS A 361 12.82 -17.27 -6.61
N GLU A 362 12.56 -16.74 -5.42
CA GLU A 362 11.31 -16.97 -4.69
C GLU A 362 10.97 -15.79 -3.78
N VAL A 363 9.70 -15.62 -3.46
CA VAL A 363 9.19 -14.59 -2.57
C VAL A 363 8.12 -15.17 -1.65
N PRO A 364 8.22 -14.95 -0.33
CA PRO A 364 7.24 -15.40 0.66
C PRO A 364 6.01 -14.48 0.70
N ALA A 365 4.97 -14.94 1.37
CA ALA A 365 3.79 -14.14 1.70
C ALA A 365 4.17 -12.82 2.41
N GLY A 366 3.38 -11.77 2.18
CA GLY A 366 3.64 -10.39 2.63
C GLY A 366 4.53 -9.58 1.68
N THR A 367 5.15 -10.20 0.68
CA THR A 367 6.04 -9.51 -0.27
C THR A 367 5.26 -8.96 -1.46
N VAL A 368 5.59 -7.73 -1.87
CA VAL A 368 5.11 -7.11 -3.12
C VAL A 368 6.18 -7.30 -4.19
N CYS A 369 5.78 -7.85 -5.33
CA CYS A 369 6.69 -8.11 -6.45
C CYS A 369 6.00 -7.86 -7.80
N ALA A 370 6.80 -7.78 -8.86
CA ALA A 370 6.33 -7.78 -10.24
C ALA A 370 6.76 -9.07 -10.94
N VAL A 371 5.84 -9.69 -11.66
CA VAL A 371 6.05 -10.98 -12.34
C VAL A 371 5.92 -10.79 -13.84
N THR A 372 6.84 -11.38 -14.62
CA THR A 372 6.75 -11.46 -16.09
C THR A 372 6.26 -12.84 -16.53
N GLY A 373 5.76 -12.94 -17.76
CA GLY A 373 5.28 -14.19 -18.34
C GLY A 373 3.79 -14.45 -18.15
N LEU A 374 3.08 -13.50 -17.54
CA LEU A 374 1.62 -13.58 -17.32
C LEU A 374 0.91 -12.63 -18.29
N SER A 375 0.03 -13.15 -19.13
CA SER A 375 -0.71 -12.37 -20.14
C SER A 375 -2.19 -12.15 -19.77
N HIS A 376 -2.78 -13.02 -18.94
CA HIS A 376 -4.20 -13.01 -18.62
C HIS A 376 -4.55 -12.35 -17.27
N THR A 377 -3.54 -11.92 -16.50
CA THR A 377 -3.78 -11.25 -15.22
C THR A 377 -4.38 -9.85 -15.42
N PHE A 378 -5.18 -9.39 -14.48
CA PHE A 378 -5.75 -8.04 -14.47
C PHE A 378 -5.73 -7.45 -13.05
N PRO A 379 -5.78 -6.11 -12.92
CA PRO A 379 -5.83 -5.45 -11.62
C PRO A 379 -7.07 -5.84 -10.82
N GLY A 380 -6.89 -6.25 -9.56
CA GLY A 380 -7.96 -6.76 -8.69
C GLY A 380 -8.10 -8.28 -8.71
N GLN A 381 -7.38 -8.99 -9.59
CA GLN A 381 -7.45 -10.45 -9.66
C GLN A 381 -6.77 -11.11 -8.46
N GLY A 382 -7.45 -12.14 -7.92
CA GLY A 382 -6.88 -13.07 -6.95
C GLY A 382 -6.36 -14.34 -7.64
N LEU A 383 -5.21 -14.81 -7.19
CA LEU A 383 -4.60 -16.06 -7.64
C LEU A 383 -4.52 -17.07 -6.49
N GLY A 384 -4.54 -18.35 -6.81
CA GLY A 384 -4.49 -19.42 -5.83
C GLY A 384 -5.70 -19.39 -4.89
N VAL A 385 -5.47 -19.29 -3.57
CA VAL A 385 -6.54 -19.24 -2.55
C VAL A 385 -7.13 -17.85 -2.34
N THR A 386 -6.60 -16.84 -3.01
CA THR A 386 -7.06 -15.44 -2.86
C THR A 386 -8.21 -15.17 -3.81
N GLU A 387 -9.27 -14.56 -3.31
CA GLU A 387 -10.44 -14.18 -4.12
C GLU A 387 -10.18 -12.88 -4.91
N ASN A 388 -10.93 -12.67 -6.00
CA ASN A 388 -10.93 -11.42 -6.73
C ASN A 388 -11.41 -10.28 -5.83
N SER A 389 -10.89 -9.08 -6.08
CA SER A 389 -11.35 -7.88 -5.40
C SER A 389 -12.69 -7.41 -5.98
N ASN A 390 -13.44 -6.70 -5.15
CA ASN A 390 -14.59 -5.94 -5.65
C ASN A 390 -14.12 -4.83 -6.60
N MET A 391 -15.02 -4.42 -7.51
CA MET A 391 -14.77 -3.26 -8.37
C MET A 391 -14.47 -2.02 -7.53
N PRO A 392 -13.55 -1.15 -7.98
CA PRO A 392 -13.32 0.15 -7.35
C PRO A 392 -14.61 0.96 -7.24
N VAL A 393 -14.72 1.78 -6.20
CA VAL A 393 -15.88 2.67 -5.98
C VAL A 393 -15.75 3.94 -6.79
N LEU A 394 -14.49 4.39 -6.94
CA LEU A 394 -14.20 5.61 -7.67
C LEU A 394 -14.11 5.26 -9.15
N GLU A 395 -15.19 5.53 -9.86
CA GLU A 395 -15.29 5.32 -11.31
C GLU A 395 -15.30 6.64 -12.06
N PRO A 396 -14.69 6.71 -13.26
CA PRO A 396 -14.79 7.89 -14.11
C PRO A 396 -16.25 8.10 -14.56
N VAL A 397 -16.63 9.36 -14.63
CA VAL A 397 -18.00 9.76 -15.01
C VAL A 397 -18.05 10.58 -16.31
N LEU A 398 -16.90 10.89 -16.89
CA LEU A 398 -16.79 11.68 -18.11
C LEU A 398 -16.34 10.77 -19.26
N ASN A 399 -17.10 10.79 -20.35
CA ASN A 399 -16.80 10.08 -21.58
C ASN A 399 -16.27 11.05 -22.63
N TYR A 400 -15.10 10.77 -23.18
CA TYR A 400 -14.43 11.60 -24.17
C TYR A 400 -14.18 10.83 -25.46
N GLN A 401 -14.48 11.46 -26.60
CA GLN A 401 -14.05 10.97 -27.91
C GLN A 401 -12.53 11.18 -28.05
N ILE A 402 -11.81 10.15 -28.51
CA ILE A 402 -10.40 10.25 -28.89
C ILE A 402 -10.35 10.58 -30.39
N ILE A 403 -9.83 11.77 -30.71
CA ILE A 403 -9.72 12.26 -32.08
C ILE A 403 -8.33 11.88 -32.61
N LEU A 404 -8.31 11.02 -33.62
CA LEU A 404 -7.08 10.58 -34.27
C LEU A 404 -6.67 11.55 -35.39
N PRO A 405 -5.35 11.71 -35.66
CA PRO A 405 -4.88 12.53 -36.78
C PRO A 405 -5.25 11.89 -38.12
N GLU A 406 -5.34 12.72 -39.17
CA GLU A 406 -5.63 12.25 -40.56
C GLU A 406 -4.63 11.18 -40.99
N GLY A 407 -5.17 10.09 -41.59
CA GLY A 407 -4.36 8.97 -42.08
C GLY A 407 -3.95 7.94 -41.02
N CYS A 408 -4.35 8.12 -39.76
CA CYS A 408 -4.12 7.10 -38.73
C CYS A 408 -5.07 5.91 -38.93
N ASP A 409 -4.52 4.69 -38.89
CA ASP A 409 -5.33 3.46 -38.89
C ASP A 409 -6.03 3.27 -37.55
N VAL A 410 -7.35 3.43 -37.58
CA VAL A 410 -8.22 3.36 -36.40
C VAL A 410 -8.14 1.98 -35.72
N HIS A 411 -8.13 0.90 -36.51
CA HIS A 411 -8.11 -0.45 -35.93
C HIS A 411 -6.76 -0.80 -35.28
N GLN A 412 -5.66 -0.33 -35.86
CA GLN A 412 -4.35 -0.48 -35.23
C GLN A 412 -4.25 0.37 -33.93
N MET A 413 -4.78 1.59 -34.00
CA MET A 413 -4.78 2.47 -32.83
C MET A 413 -5.66 1.92 -31.70
N LEU A 414 -6.82 1.36 -32.02
CA LEU A 414 -7.69 0.73 -31.03
C LEU A 414 -6.97 -0.41 -30.28
N LYS A 415 -6.18 -1.24 -30.97
CA LYS A 415 -5.38 -2.27 -30.30
C LYS A 415 -4.37 -1.67 -29.31
N LYS A 416 -3.68 -0.60 -29.71
CA LYS A 416 -2.72 0.12 -28.85
C LYS A 416 -3.38 0.79 -27.65
N LEU A 417 -4.56 1.35 -27.83
CA LEU A 417 -5.34 1.93 -26.74
C LEU A 417 -5.81 0.85 -25.76
N ARG A 418 -6.16 -0.33 -26.23
CA ARG A 418 -6.50 -1.46 -25.36
C ARG A 418 -5.31 -1.97 -24.55
N GLU A 419 -4.07 -1.80 -25.02
CA GLU A 419 -2.88 -2.06 -24.20
C GLU A 419 -2.79 -1.08 -22.99
N LEU A 420 -3.23 0.17 -23.18
CA LEU A 420 -3.33 1.14 -22.07
C LEU A 420 -4.49 0.79 -21.12
N GLU A 421 -5.59 0.27 -21.68
CA GLU A 421 -6.73 -0.21 -20.88
C GLU A 421 -6.36 -1.42 -20.00
N GLU A 422 -5.44 -2.30 -20.44
CA GLU A 422 -4.91 -3.36 -19.56
C GLU A 422 -4.20 -2.79 -18.32
N GLU A 423 -3.51 -1.65 -18.46
CA GLU A 423 -2.83 -0.97 -17.34
C GLU A 423 -3.82 -0.17 -16.48
N ASP A 424 -4.80 0.48 -17.11
CA ASP A 424 -5.88 1.22 -16.45
C ASP A 424 -7.26 0.79 -16.99
N PRO A 425 -7.88 -0.25 -16.41
CA PRO A 425 -9.16 -0.77 -16.87
C PRO A 425 -10.31 0.24 -16.83
N GLN A 426 -10.16 1.33 -16.06
CA GLN A 426 -11.19 2.36 -15.96
C GLN A 426 -11.24 3.31 -17.16
N LEU A 427 -10.27 3.21 -18.06
CA LEU A 427 -10.33 3.93 -19.34
C LEU A 427 -11.54 3.50 -20.19
N HIS A 428 -12.05 2.28 -20.01
CA HIS A 428 -13.21 1.75 -20.73
C HIS A 428 -13.19 2.16 -22.20
N ILE A 429 -12.20 1.67 -22.94
CA ILE A 429 -12.02 2.01 -24.36
C ILE A 429 -13.13 1.35 -25.18
N VAL A 430 -14.03 2.15 -25.73
CA VAL A 430 -15.17 1.70 -26.54
C VAL A 430 -14.99 2.15 -27.99
N TRP A 431 -15.21 1.22 -28.91
CA TRP A 431 -15.34 1.50 -30.33
C TRP A 431 -16.84 1.61 -30.70
N ASP A 432 -17.28 2.78 -31.10
CA ASP A 432 -18.61 2.98 -31.65
C ASP A 432 -18.60 2.75 -33.16
N GLU A 433 -19.15 1.63 -33.58
CA GLU A 433 -19.19 1.27 -35.01
C GLU A 433 -20.09 2.18 -35.83
N GLN A 434 -21.15 2.77 -35.26
CA GLN A 434 -22.09 3.62 -35.96
C GLN A 434 -21.50 4.99 -36.25
N LEU A 435 -20.79 5.54 -35.28
CA LEU A 435 -20.13 6.84 -35.38
C LEU A 435 -18.72 6.72 -36.00
N GLY A 436 -18.09 5.54 -35.94
CA GLY A 436 -16.71 5.36 -36.33
C GLY A 436 -15.75 6.06 -35.35
N GLU A 437 -16.08 6.09 -34.10
CA GLU A 437 -15.37 6.84 -33.06
C GLU A 437 -14.84 5.96 -31.94
N ILE A 438 -13.68 6.34 -31.39
CA ILE A 438 -13.15 5.72 -30.18
C ILE A 438 -13.45 6.63 -28.98
N HIS A 439 -13.97 6.04 -27.92
CA HIS A 439 -14.29 6.74 -26.68
C HIS A 439 -13.49 6.17 -25.52
N ALA A 440 -13.15 7.05 -24.55
CA ALA A 440 -12.50 6.70 -23.31
C ALA A 440 -13.18 7.39 -22.12
N MET A 441 -13.25 6.69 -20.98
CA MET A 441 -13.77 7.26 -19.74
C MET A 441 -12.61 7.84 -18.91
N LEU A 442 -12.75 9.07 -18.44
CA LEU A 442 -11.71 9.79 -17.69
C LEU A 442 -12.30 10.52 -16.48
N MET A 443 -11.47 10.72 -15.46
CA MET A 443 -11.85 11.40 -14.21
C MET A 443 -11.78 12.93 -14.33
N GLY A 444 -10.83 13.47 -15.14
CA GLY A 444 -10.63 14.89 -15.25
C GLY A 444 -9.56 15.31 -16.28
N ASP A 445 -9.35 16.63 -16.35
CA ASP A 445 -8.50 17.26 -17.38
C ASP A 445 -7.01 16.87 -17.27
N VAL A 446 -6.50 16.65 -16.04
CA VAL A 446 -5.11 16.25 -15.85
C VAL A 446 -4.87 14.85 -16.42
N GLN A 447 -5.84 13.94 -16.27
CA GLN A 447 -5.76 12.60 -16.85
C GLN A 447 -5.75 12.65 -18.39
N ILE A 448 -6.52 13.57 -19.02
CA ILE A 448 -6.51 13.78 -20.48
C ILE A 448 -5.11 14.14 -20.99
N GLU A 449 -4.48 15.13 -20.36
CA GLU A 449 -3.15 15.57 -20.78
C GLU A 449 -2.10 14.46 -20.63
N ILE A 450 -2.20 13.68 -19.56
CA ILE A 450 -1.30 12.57 -19.32
C ILE A 450 -1.52 11.45 -20.32
N LEU A 451 -2.77 11.13 -20.63
CA LEU A 451 -3.10 10.12 -21.63
C LEU A 451 -2.64 10.53 -23.03
N LYS A 452 -2.81 11.81 -23.44
CA LYS A 452 -2.25 12.35 -24.69
C LYS A 452 -0.74 12.12 -24.77
N ARG A 453 -0.04 12.44 -23.68
CA ARG A 453 1.41 12.30 -23.64
C ARG A 453 1.87 10.84 -23.65
N LEU A 454 1.21 9.95 -22.93
CA LEU A 454 1.48 8.51 -22.95
C LEU A 454 1.28 7.92 -24.34
N ILE A 455 0.22 8.32 -25.03
CA ILE A 455 -0.06 7.89 -26.42
C ILE A 455 1.05 8.37 -27.35
N TRP A 456 1.49 9.62 -27.20
CA TRP A 456 2.58 10.16 -27.98
C TRP A 456 3.93 9.46 -27.69
N GLU A 457 4.29 9.30 -26.42
CA GLU A 457 5.56 8.68 -26.03
C GLU A 457 5.67 7.21 -26.48
N ARG A 458 4.56 6.44 -26.38
CA ARG A 458 4.58 5.02 -26.70
C ARG A 458 4.32 4.71 -28.19
N PHE A 459 3.42 5.46 -28.80
CA PHE A 459 2.91 5.11 -30.13
C PHE A 459 3.26 6.14 -31.21
N HIS A 460 3.83 7.28 -30.82
CA HIS A 460 4.17 8.40 -31.69
C HIS A 460 2.99 8.94 -32.51
N VAL A 461 1.79 8.89 -31.92
CA VAL A 461 0.54 9.41 -32.50
C VAL A 461 0.06 10.59 -31.64
N ALA A 462 -0.10 11.77 -32.26
CA ALA A 462 -0.69 12.92 -31.59
C ALA A 462 -2.22 12.82 -31.67
N VAL A 463 -2.87 12.63 -30.53
CA VAL A 463 -4.33 12.57 -30.43
C VAL A 463 -4.89 13.81 -29.76
N ASP A 464 -6.13 14.14 -30.07
CA ASP A 464 -6.91 15.12 -29.36
C ASP A 464 -8.15 14.49 -28.69
N PHE A 465 -8.77 15.22 -27.78
CA PHE A 465 -9.99 14.78 -27.12
C PHE A 465 -11.11 15.76 -27.42
N GLY A 466 -12.28 15.21 -27.71
CA GLY A 466 -13.50 15.98 -27.89
C GLY A 466 -14.02 16.57 -26.57
N THR A 467 -15.22 17.15 -26.61
CA THR A 467 -15.91 17.63 -25.40
C THR A 467 -16.35 16.44 -24.57
N GLY A 468 -16.08 16.50 -23.25
CA GLY A 468 -16.53 15.45 -22.32
C GLY A 468 -18.04 15.44 -22.15
N ASN A 469 -18.61 14.25 -22.20
CA ASN A 469 -20.02 14.01 -21.94
C ASN A 469 -20.17 13.26 -20.61
N ILE A 470 -21.12 13.70 -19.75
CA ILE A 470 -21.40 13.01 -18.50
C ILE A 470 -22.13 11.70 -18.81
N VAL A 471 -21.63 10.60 -18.27
CA VAL A 471 -22.30 9.30 -18.33
C VAL A 471 -23.33 9.21 -17.23
N TYR A 472 -24.60 9.16 -17.61
CA TYR A 472 -25.70 8.96 -16.68
C TYR A 472 -25.88 7.47 -16.43
N LYS A 473 -25.96 7.08 -15.14
CA LYS A 473 -26.36 5.72 -14.74
C LYS A 473 -27.84 5.75 -14.39
N GLU A 474 -28.62 4.94 -15.08
CA GLU A 474 -30.03 4.76 -14.77
C GLU A 474 -30.19 3.56 -13.82
N THR A 475 -31.08 3.69 -12.84
CA THR A 475 -31.44 2.60 -11.92
C THR A 475 -32.94 2.50 -11.80
N ILE A 476 -33.43 1.30 -11.53
CA ILE A 476 -34.83 1.05 -11.30
C ILE A 476 -35.18 1.49 -9.87
N ALA A 477 -36.11 2.40 -9.70
CA ALA A 477 -36.53 2.93 -8.41
C ALA A 477 -37.44 1.96 -7.60
N ALA A 478 -38.01 0.96 -8.28
CA ALA A 478 -38.86 -0.07 -7.66
C ALA A 478 -38.73 -1.41 -8.41
N PRO A 479 -39.02 -2.54 -7.77
CA PRO A 479 -39.05 -3.83 -8.45
C PRO A 479 -40.00 -3.79 -9.65
N VAL A 480 -39.55 -4.22 -10.83
CA VAL A 480 -40.34 -4.32 -12.04
C VAL A 480 -40.40 -5.78 -12.46
N GLU A 481 -41.60 -6.32 -12.62
CA GLU A 481 -41.78 -7.64 -13.23
C GLU A 481 -41.74 -7.47 -14.75
N GLY A 482 -40.80 -8.16 -15.38
CA GLY A 482 -40.76 -8.25 -16.85
C GLY A 482 -41.87 -9.19 -17.34
N VAL A 483 -42.60 -8.77 -18.36
CA VAL A 483 -43.58 -9.58 -19.09
C VAL A 483 -42.90 -10.21 -20.29
#